data_203b57185a574fb40ed04aed25aa2128
#
_entry.id   203b57185a574fb40ed04aed25aa2128
#
_cell.length_a   1.000
_cell.length_b   1.000
_cell.length_c   1.000
_cell.angle_alpha   90.00
_cell.angle_beta   90.00
_cell.angle_gamma   90.00
#
_symmetry.space_group_name_H-M   'P 1'
#
loop_
_entity.id
_entity.type
_entity.pdbx_description
1 polymer ?
#
loop_
_entity_poly.entity_id
_entity_poly.type
_entity_poly.pdbx_seq_one_letter_code
_entity_poly.pdbx_strand_id
1 'polypeptide(L)'
;ADPFIGKYSLIKVNSGVIKTDDLLYNQHKDTEEKIGKIYVLCGNKPEEVKELHAGDIGALAKLTKAATTDSLSTKANPILYIRTQISTPYTYKRYKAVNKGDEDKISQALQKLMLEDLTLKAVNDSENGQTLLYGMGDQHLEVVASKLLERYKVQIELKKPKVAFRETIRKKADVEYKYKKQSGGHGQYGHVKMTFEPSGDLETPYVFEQCVVGGAVPKNFFPAVE
;
A
#
# COMPACT_ATOMS: atom_id res chain seq x y z
N ALA A 1 15.36 11.24 6.30
CA ALA A 1 14.81 12.60 6.37
C ALA A 1 15.47 13.38 7.51
N ASP A 2 15.84 14.61 7.25
CA ASP A 2 16.43 15.51 8.25
C ASP A 2 15.33 16.33 8.93
N PRO A 3 15.37 16.54 10.28
CA PRO A 3 14.34 17.29 11.00
C PRO A 3 14.19 18.75 10.55
N PHE A 4 15.28 19.38 10.07
CA PHE A 4 15.31 20.80 9.70
C PHE A 4 15.17 21.03 8.20
N ILE A 5 15.79 20.19 7.38
CA ILE A 5 15.84 20.34 5.91
C ILE A 5 14.76 19.51 5.22
N GLY A 6 14.28 18.48 5.88
CA GLY A 6 13.25 17.57 5.35
C GLY A 6 13.85 16.43 4.53
N LYS A 7 13.31 16.20 3.32
CA LYS A 7 13.73 15.08 2.46
C LYS A 7 15.00 15.45 1.69
N TYR A 8 16.06 14.66 1.87
CA TYR A 8 17.19 14.59 0.94
C TYR A 8 16.95 13.52 -0.12
N SER A 9 17.23 13.83 -1.36
CA SER A 9 17.33 12.86 -2.45
C SER A 9 18.80 12.66 -2.79
N LEU A 10 19.33 11.47 -2.52
CA LEU A 10 20.69 11.12 -2.90
C LEU A 10 20.76 10.93 -4.41
N ILE A 11 21.76 11.50 -5.03
CA ILE A 11 22.02 11.39 -6.46
C ILE A 11 23.47 11.02 -6.72
N LYS A 12 23.70 10.32 -7.83
CA LYS A 12 25.01 10.12 -8.41
C LYS A 12 25.06 10.86 -9.74
N VAL A 13 26.06 11.69 -9.93
CA VAL A 13 26.30 12.40 -11.20
C VAL A 13 27.10 11.48 -12.12
N ASN A 14 26.48 11.01 -13.20
CA ASN A 14 27.14 10.10 -14.14
C ASN A 14 27.94 10.85 -15.22
N SER A 15 27.48 12.04 -15.62
CA SER A 15 28.16 12.89 -16.60
C SER A 15 27.80 14.36 -16.40
N GLY A 16 28.70 15.25 -16.79
CA GLY A 16 28.50 16.68 -16.68
C GLY A 16 28.66 17.24 -15.26
N VAL A 17 28.03 18.36 -15.01
CA VAL A 17 28.06 19.10 -13.75
C VAL A 17 26.63 19.52 -13.41
N ILE A 18 26.24 19.38 -12.16
CA ILE A 18 24.97 19.88 -11.64
C ILE A 18 25.27 21.06 -10.73
N LYS A 19 24.58 22.17 -10.93
CA LYS A 19 24.71 23.42 -10.15
C LYS A 19 23.41 23.75 -9.41
N THR A 20 23.56 24.57 -8.39
CA THR A 20 22.43 25.22 -7.74
C THR A 20 21.64 26.03 -8.78
N ASP A 21 20.32 26.03 -8.65
CA ASP A 21 19.35 26.66 -9.55
C ASP A 21 19.23 26.08 -10.96
N ASP A 22 19.95 25.00 -11.29
CA ASP A 22 19.73 24.24 -12.52
C ASP A 22 18.29 23.73 -12.61
N LEU A 23 17.78 23.68 -13.83
CA LEU A 23 16.50 23.05 -14.15
C LEU A 23 16.78 21.70 -14.82
N LEU A 24 16.48 20.61 -14.10
CA LEU A 24 16.66 19.26 -14.61
C LEU A 24 15.31 18.65 -15.01
N TYR A 25 15.36 17.84 -16.06
CA TYR A 25 14.22 17.14 -16.60
C TYR A 25 14.20 15.69 -16.13
N ASN A 26 13.07 15.28 -15.54
CA ASN A 26 12.80 13.90 -15.15
C ASN A 26 12.04 13.21 -16.28
N GLN A 27 12.73 12.43 -17.07
CA GLN A 27 12.16 11.77 -18.23
C GLN A 27 11.17 10.64 -17.86
N HIS A 28 11.31 10.01 -16.69
CA HIS A 28 10.38 8.99 -16.24
C HIS A 28 8.98 9.52 -15.94
N LYS A 29 8.88 10.80 -15.61
CA LYS A 29 7.62 11.45 -15.20
C LYS A 29 7.20 12.60 -16.08
N ASP A 30 8.00 12.91 -17.11
CA ASP A 30 7.79 14.07 -17.99
C ASP A 30 7.62 15.38 -17.20
N THR A 31 8.53 15.62 -16.25
CA THR A 31 8.46 16.80 -15.37
C THR A 31 9.81 17.46 -15.18
N GLU A 32 9.78 18.75 -14.92
CA GLU A 32 10.97 19.53 -14.58
C GLU A 32 11.10 19.69 -13.07
N GLU A 33 12.33 19.58 -12.57
CA GLU A 33 12.74 19.81 -11.18
C GLU A 33 13.77 20.92 -11.12
N LYS A 34 13.47 21.95 -10.36
CA LYS A 34 14.46 22.99 -10.05
C LYS A 34 15.34 22.52 -8.91
N ILE A 35 16.66 22.57 -9.13
CA ILE A 35 17.65 22.20 -8.12
C ILE A 35 17.81 23.34 -7.14
N GLY A 36 17.49 23.07 -5.89
CA GLY A 36 17.74 24.00 -4.79
C GLY A 36 19.16 23.86 -4.25
N LYS A 37 19.27 23.72 -2.93
CA LYS A 37 20.57 23.52 -2.28
C LYS A 37 21.11 22.11 -2.52
N ILE A 38 22.39 22.04 -2.73
CA ILE A 38 23.16 20.82 -2.96
C ILE A 38 24.06 20.59 -1.75
N TYR A 39 24.16 19.32 -1.31
CA TYR A 39 24.97 18.94 -0.16
C TYR A 39 25.82 17.72 -0.47
N VAL A 40 27.01 17.67 0.16
CA VAL A 40 27.79 16.45 0.32
C VAL A 40 27.60 15.98 1.75
N LEU A 41 27.34 14.68 1.95
CA LEU A 41 27.10 14.13 3.28
C LEU A 41 28.38 13.53 3.83
N CYS A 42 28.93 14.14 4.89
CA CYS A 42 30.06 13.63 5.66
C CYS A 42 29.54 13.02 6.98
N GLY A 43 29.16 11.74 6.93
CA GLY A 43 28.45 11.08 8.04
C GLY A 43 27.08 11.76 8.25
N ASN A 44 26.88 12.33 9.44
CA ASN A 44 25.63 13.02 9.80
C ASN A 44 25.66 14.53 9.50
N LYS A 45 26.76 15.04 8.97
CA LYS A 45 26.92 16.48 8.71
C LYS A 45 26.73 16.76 7.21
N PRO A 46 25.71 17.51 6.81
CA PRO A 46 25.55 17.98 5.45
C PRO A 46 26.42 19.22 5.23
N GLU A 47 27.31 19.18 4.24
CA GLU A 47 28.10 20.31 3.80
C GLU A 47 27.50 20.87 2.50
N GLU A 48 27.10 22.15 2.52
CA GLU A 48 26.52 22.81 1.35
C GLU A 48 27.59 23.08 0.32
N VAL A 49 27.36 22.65 -0.92
CA VAL A 49 28.24 22.88 -2.07
C VAL A 49 27.47 23.56 -3.21
N LYS A 50 28.17 24.22 -4.09
CA LYS A 50 27.56 24.95 -5.22
C LYS A 50 27.31 24.05 -6.43
N GLU A 51 28.14 23.03 -6.61
CA GLU A 51 28.10 22.14 -7.77
C GLU A 51 28.59 20.73 -7.41
N LEU A 52 28.20 19.75 -8.22
CA LEU A 52 28.67 18.35 -8.20
C LEU A 52 29.12 17.97 -9.60
N HIS A 53 30.22 17.24 -9.68
CA HIS A 53 30.84 16.81 -10.94
C HIS A 53 30.55 15.32 -11.22
N ALA A 54 30.79 14.92 -12.46
CA ALA A 54 30.72 13.50 -12.86
C ALA A 54 31.55 12.60 -11.94
N GLY A 55 30.93 11.56 -11.38
CA GLY A 55 31.49 10.66 -10.38
C GLY A 55 31.07 10.95 -8.94
N ASP A 56 30.65 12.19 -8.65
CA ASP A 56 30.23 12.58 -7.30
C ASP A 56 28.90 11.96 -6.89
N ILE A 57 28.76 11.72 -5.59
CA ILE A 57 27.51 11.40 -4.92
C ILE A 57 27.17 12.55 -3.99
N GLY A 58 26.02 13.16 -4.20
CA GLY A 58 25.53 14.27 -3.39
C GLY A 58 24.07 14.10 -2.99
N ALA A 59 23.57 15.08 -2.25
CA ALA A 59 22.19 15.13 -1.81
C ALA A 59 21.53 16.42 -2.27
N LEU A 60 20.39 16.30 -2.93
CA LEU A 60 19.55 17.41 -3.32
C LEU A 60 18.40 17.58 -2.34
N ALA A 61 18.22 18.79 -1.83
CA ALA A 61 17.13 19.11 -0.93
C ALA A 61 15.85 19.45 -1.70
N LYS A 62 14.70 19.08 -1.11
CA LYS A 62 13.37 19.53 -1.53
C LYS A 62 12.93 19.16 -2.94
N LEU A 63 13.47 18.09 -3.55
CA LEU A 63 12.89 17.55 -4.76
C LEU A 63 11.47 17.04 -4.49
N THR A 64 10.51 17.49 -5.30
CA THR A 64 9.09 17.21 -5.08
C THR A 64 8.55 16.11 -5.97
N LYS A 65 9.04 16.02 -7.20
CA LYS A 65 8.54 15.13 -8.23
C LYS A 65 9.44 13.91 -8.43
N ALA A 66 10.76 14.06 -8.22
CA ALA A 66 11.70 12.97 -8.38
C ALA A 66 11.55 11.90 -7.29
N ALA A 67 11.64 10.64 -7.70
CA ALA A 67 11.62 9.46 -6.84
C ALA A 67 12.92 8.67 -6.97
N THR A 68 13.14 7.73 -6.07
CA THR A 68 14.27 6.79 -6.16
C THR A 68 14.20 6.03 -7.48
N THR A 69 15.33 5.83 -8.15
CA THR A 69 15.51 5.23 -9.47
C THR A 69 15.11 6.11 -10.67
N ASP A 70 14.64 7.32 -10.46
CA ASP A 70 14.39 8.25 -11.57
C ASP A 70 15.72 8.79 -12.13
N SER A 71 15.73 9.06 -13.45
CA SER A 71 16.84 9.70 -14.15
C SER A 71 16.54 11.19 -14.32
N LEU A 72 17.52 11.99 -13.98
CA LEU A 72 17.50 13.44 -14.20
C LEU A 72 18.54 13.82 -15.23
N SER A 73 18.17 14.64 -16.20
CA SER A 73 19.06 15.09 -17.29
C SER A 73 18.71 16.52 -17.69
N THR A 74 19.46 17.09 -18.63
CA THR A 74 19.02 18.31 -19.30
C THR A 74 17.95 17.99 -20.34
N LYS A 75 17.03 18.90 -20.60
CA LYS A 75 15.99 18.72 -21.61
C LYS A 75 16.55 18.62 -23.04
N ALA A 76 17.69 19.25 -23.28
CA ALA A 76 18.36 19.22 -24.57
C ALA A 76 19.02 17.86 -24.87
N ASN A 77 19.49 17.16 -23.82
CA ASN A 77 20.11 15.84 -23.92
C ASN A 77 19.43 14.88 -22.94
N PRO A 78 18.22 14.38 -23.26
CA PRO A 78 17.49 13.51 -22.37
C PRO A 78 18.18 12.14 -22.27
N ILE A 79 18.49 11.73 -21.04
CA ILE A 79 19.08 10.41 -20.74
C ILE A 79 18.15 9.66 -19.83
N LEU A 80 17.81 8.43 -20.21
CA LEU A 80 16.95 7.53 -19.47
C LEU A 80 17.74 6.27 -19.09
N TYR A 81 18.01 6.11 -17.79
CA TYR A 81 18.59 4.88 -17.28
C TYR A 81 17.47 3.87 -16.97
N ILE A 82 17.77 2.60 -17.18
CA ILE A 82 16.87 1.51 -16.79
C ILE A 82 16.72 1.54 -15.27
N ARG A 83 15.47 1.54 -14.78
CA ARG A 83 15.19 1.51 -13.35
C ARG A 83 15.66 0.20 -12.74
N THR A 84 16.31 0.29 -11.60
CA THR A 84 16.64 -0.89 -10.80
C THR A 84 15.36 -1.56 -10.33
N GLN A 85 15.25 -2.86 -10.58
CA GLN A 85 14.13 -3.64 -10.08
C GLN A 85 14.26 -3.80 -8.56
N ILE A 86 13.27 -3.29 -7.84
CA ILE A 86 13.19 -3.41 -6.39
C ILE A 86 12.58 -4.77 -6.04
N SER A 87 13.21 -5.47 -5.10
CA SER A 87 12.70 -6.75 -4.62
C SER A 87 11.32 -6.60 -3.97
N THR A 88 10.42 -7.51 -4.28
CA THR A 88 9.13 -7.60 -3.60
C THR A 88 9.31 -8.13 -2.18
N PRO A 89 8.59 -7.62 -1.19
CA PRO A 89 8.66 -8.12 0.17
C PRO A 89 8.15 -9.56 0.28
N TYR A 90 8.85 -10.40 1.04
CA TYR A 90 8.58 -11.83 1.18
C TYR A 90 7.73 -12.20 2.39
N THR A 91 7.63 -11.30 3.38
CA THR A 91 6.86 -11.56 4.60
C THR A 91 5.96 -10.39 4.94
N TYR A 92 4.96 -10.66 5.75
CA TYR A 92 4.09 -9.62 6.28
C TYR A 92 3.57 -9.99 7.66
N LYS A 93 3.31 -8.98 8.47
CA LYS A 93 2.66 -9.10 9.78
C LYS A 93 1.54 -8.08 9.90
N ARG A 94 0.52 -8.42 10.66
CA ARG A 94 -0.47 -7.45 11.10
C ARG A 94 0.15 -6.58 12.17
N TYR A 95 -0.05 -5.28 12.09
CA TYR A 95 0.36 -4.38 13.16
C TYR A 95 -0.83 -3.66 13.80
N LYS A 96 -0.66 -3.26 15.03
CA LYS A 96 -1.61 -2.41 15.77
C LYS A 96 -0.83 -1.36 16.54
N ALA A 97 -1.43 -0.18 16.69
CA ALA A 97 -0.96 0.82 17.65
C ALA A 97 -1.01 0.24 19.07
N VAL A 98 0.05 0.45 19.85
CA VAL A 98 0.05 0.10 21.28
C VAL A 98 -0.78 1.11 22.05
N ASN A 99 -0.61 2.39 21.77
CA ASN A 99 -1.40 3.45 22.36
C ASN A 99 -2.55 3.83 21.44
N LYS A 100 -3.74 3.90 21.99
CA LYS A 100 -4.94 4.34 21.27
C LYS A 100 -4.80 5.83 20.88
N GLY A 101 -5.06 6.13 19.62
CA GLY A 101 -4.95 7.49 19.06
C GLY A 101 -3.62 7.79 18.36
N ASP A 102 -2.67 6.84 18.31
CA ASP A 102 -1.41 7.00 17.58
C ASP A 102 -1.52 6.51 16.12
N GLU A 103 -2.68 6.01 15.66
CA GLU A 103 -2.89 5.39 14.35
C GLU A 103 -2.47 6.32 13.20
N ASP A 104 -2.88 7.59 13.25
CA ASP A 104 -2.55 8.58 12.22
C ASP A 104 -1.05 8.91 12.20
N LYS A 105 -0.43 9.04 13.38
CA LYS A 105 1.01 9.27 13.49
C LYS A 105 1.82 8.09 12.96
N ILE A 106 1.38 6.86 13.25
CA ILE A 106 1.99 5.64 12.74
C ILE A 106 1.88 5.60 11.21
N SER A 107 0.71 5.90 10.65
CA SER A 107 0.48 5.95 9.21
C SER A 107 1.43 6.95 8.52
N GLN A 108 1.52 8.17 9.04
CA GLN A 108 2.44 9.20 8.52
C GLN A 108 3.91 8.80 8.65
N ALA A 109 4.30 8.17 9.77
CA ALA A 109 5.65 7.69 10.00
C ALA A 109 6.01 6.55 9.03
N LEU A 110 5.11 5.59 8.82
CA LEU A 110 5.28 4.51 7.86
C LEU A 110 5.40 5.05 6.42
N GLN A 111 4.59 6.03 6.04
CA GLN A 111 4.72 6.68 4.73
C GLN A 111 6.13 7.27 4.52
N LYS A 112 6.70 7.91 5.54
CA LYS A 112 8.07 8.44 5.46
C LYS A 112 9.12 7.32 5.36
N LEU A 113 8.95 6.23 6.12
CA LEU A 113 9.85 5.07 6.06
C LEU A 113 9.77 4.35 4.70
N MET A 114 8.59 4.24 4.10
CA MET A 114 8.41 3.68 2.75
C MET A 114 9.07 4.52 1.65
N LEU A 115 9.28 5.82 1.86
CA LEU A 115 10.09 6.64 0.96
C LEU A 115 11.60 6.38 1.10
N GLU A 116 12.04 5.94 2.28
CA GLU A 116 13.45 5.58 2.54
C GLU A 116 13.75 4.13 2.11
N ASP A 117 12.76 3.25 2.21
CA ASP A 117 12.88 1.82 1.91
C ASP A 117 11.73 1.35 1.03
N LEU A 118 12.04 1.13 -0.24
CA LEU A 118 11.06 0.72 -1.26
C LEU A 118 10.62 -0.75 -1.13
N THR A 119 11.28 -1.55 -0.30
CA THR A 119 10.88 -2.93 0.02
C THR A 119 9.85 -3.00 1.15
N LEU A 120 9.60 -1.87 1.82
CA LEU A 120 8.59 -1.75 2.86
C LEU A 120 7.25 -1.33 2.25
N LYS A 121 6.17 -2.00 2.65
CA LYS A 121 4.82 -1.66 2.20
C LYS A 121 3.82 -1.81 3.33
N ALA A 122 2.96 -0.82 3.52
CA ALA A 122 1.83 -0.87 4.43
C ALA A 122 0.53 -0.93 3.64
N VAL A 123 -0.35 -1.89 3.97
CA VAL A 123 -1.62 -2.13 3.26
C VAL A 123 -2.76 -2.23 4.27
N ASN A 124 -3.87 -1.60 3.96
CA ASN A 124 -5.11 -1.79 4.69
C ASN A 124 -5.88 -2.97 4.06
N ASP A 125 -6.00 -4.05 4.79
CA ASP A 125 -6.81 -5.21 4.43
C ASP A 125 -8.22 -5.03 5.01
N SER A 126 -9.09 -4.47 4.20
CA SER A 126 -10.49 -4.18 4.58
C SER A 126 -11.30 -5.45 4.80
N GLU A 127 -10.99 -6.53 4.10
CA GLU A 127 -11.70 -7.80 4.19
C GLU A 127 -11.58 -8.42 5.60
N ASN A 128 -10.39 -8.39 6.18
CA ASN A 128 -10.14 -8.93 7.51
C ASN A 128 -10.14 -7.87 8.61
N GLY A 129 -10.36 -6.61 8.27
CA GLY A 129 -10.31 -5.49 9.19
C GLY A 129 -8.97 -5.40 9.90
N GLN A 130 -7.87 -5.40 9.15
CA GLN A 130 -6.51 -5.35 9.69
C GLN A 130 -5.59 -4.50 8.82
N THR A 131 -4.53 -3.99 9.43
CA THR A 131 -3.44 -3.32 8.72
C THR A 131 -2.23 -4.25 8.67
N LEU A 132 -1.65 -4.40 7.48
CA LEU A 132 -0.53 -5.28 7.19
C LEU A 132 0.72 -4.47 6.88
N LEU A 133 1.84 -4.91 7.44
CA LEU A 133 3.17 -4.38 7.16
C LEU A 133 3.99 -5.46 6.47
N TYR A 134 4.37 -5.21 5.22
CA TYR A 134 5.18 -6.09 4.39
C TYR A 134 6.64 -5.69 4.46
N GLY A 135 7.54 -6.67 4.45
CA GLY A 135 8.99 -6.46 4.45
C GLY A 135 9.75 -7.69 3.98
N MET A 136 11.07 -7.58 3.93
CA MET A 136 11.95 -8.63 3.42
C MET A 136 12.11 -9.81 4.38
N GLY A 137 11.84 -9.63 5.67
CA GLY A 137 11.94 -10.67 6.69
C GLY A 137 11.48 -10.15 8.05
N ASP A 138 11.39 -11.06 9.03
CA ASP A 138 10.93 -10.71 10.36
C ASP A 138 11.83 -9.67 11.05
N GLN A 139 13.15 -9.82 10.94
CA GLN A 139 14.09 -8.83 11.47
C GLN A 139 13.92 -7.45 10.82
N HIS A 140 13.62 -7.40 9.53
CA HIS A 140 13.34 -6.13 8.86
C HIS A 140 12.14 -5.43 9.49
N LEU A 141 11.05 -6.16 9.73
CA LEU A 141 9.84 -5.59 10.36
C LEU A 141 10.10 -5.15 11.81
N GLU A 142 10.94 -5.86 12.56
CA GLU A 142 11.36 -5.47 13.90
C GLU A 142 12.22 -4.19 13.90
N VAL A 143 13.12 -4.05 12.93
CA VAL A 143 13.91 -2.81 12.74
C VAL A 143 12.98 -1.64 12.39
N VAL A 144 11.96 -1.86 11.58
CA VAL A 144 10.96 -0.82 11.27
C VAL A 144 10.19 -0.41 12.52
N ALA A 145 9.77 -1.38 13.37
CA ALA A 145 9.12 -1.09 14.64
C ALA A 145 10.03 -0.29 15.59
N SER A 146 11.32 -0.63 15.67
CA SER A 146 12.32 0.13 16.44
C SER A 146 12.48 1.56 15.91
N LYS A 147 12.56 1.75 14.59
CA LYS A 147 12.63 3.09 13.96
C LYS A 147 11.39 3.93 14.26
N LEU A 148 10.21 3.33 14.28
CA LEU A 148 8.98 4.02 14.65
C LEU A 148 9.03 4.53 16.08
N LEU A 149 9.52 3.69 17.01
CA LEU A 149 9.66 4.08 18.42
C LEU A 149 10.75 5.15 18.60
N GLU A 150 11.93 4.96 18.04
CA GLU A 150 13.08 5.84 18.27
C GLU A 150 12.93 7.20 17.62
N ARG A 151 12.50 7.23 16.35
CA ARG A 151 12.43 8.48 15.55
C ARG A 151 11.11 9.21 15.68
N TYR A 152 10.00 8.46 15.74
CA TYR A 152 8.65 9.04 15.68
C TYR A 152 7.89 8.98 17.00
N LYS A 153 8.48 8.31 18.03
CA LYS A 153 7.90 8.15 19.37
C LYS A 153 6.52 7.48 19.35
N VAL A 154 6.30 6.59 18.40
CA VAL A 154 5.09 5.76 18.29
C VAL A 154 5.47 4.28 18.33
N GLN A 155 4.64 3.48 18.94
CA GLN A 155 4.91 2.05 19.14
C GLN A 155 3.83 1.21 18.46
N ILE A 156 4.27 0.18 17.75
CA ILE A 156 3.40 -0.83 17.14
C ILE A 156 3.67 -2.20 17.74
N GLU A 157 2.64 -3.02 17.78
CA GLU A 157 2.72 -4.44 18.10
C GLU A 157 2.52 -5.26 16.82
N LEU A 158 3.50 -6.12 16.49
CA LEU A 158 3.47 -7.02 15.35
C LEU A 158 2.82 -8.35 15.74
N LYS A 159 1.80 -8.78 14.99
CA LYS A 159 1.05 -10.02 15.22
C LYS A 159 0.94 -10.85 13.96
N LYS A 160 0.61 -12.12 14.11
CA LYS A 160 0.23 -12.98 12.98
C LYS A 160 -0.98 -12.38 12.27
N PRO A 161 -0.97 -12.30 10.94
CA PRO A 161 -2.09 -11.79 10.18
C PRO A 161 -3.27 -12.75 10.26
N LYS A 162 -4.48 -12.22 10.11
CA LYS A 162 -5.65 -13.04 9.83
C LYS A 162 -5.60 -13.45 8.36
N VAL A 163 -5.98 -14.67 8.07
CA VAL A 163 -6.06 -15.19 6.70
C VAL A 163 -7.54 -15.25 6.32
N ALA A 164 -7.88 -14.67 5.17
CA ALA A 164 -9.22 -14.79 4.61
C ALA A 164 -9.40 -16.20 4.05
N PHE A 165 -10.09 -17.04 4.78
CA PHE A 165 -10.49 -18.34 4.28
C PHE A 165 -11.72 -18.19 3.41
N ARG A 166 -11.74 -18.90 2.30
CA ARG A 166 -12.89 -19.04 1.41
C ARG A 166 -13.53 -20.40 1.67
N GLU A 167 -14.84 -20.40 1.79
CA GLU A 167 -15.62 -21.62 1.88
C GLU A 167 -16.04 -22.06 0.47
N THR A 168 -16.10 -23.37 0.27
CA THR A 168 -16.64 -23.97 -0.95
C THR A 168 -17.46 -25.20 -0.60
N ILE A 169 -18.47 -25.47 -1.40
CA ILE A 169 -19.26 -26.69 -1.31
C ILE A 169 -18.73 -27.73 -2.30
N ARG A 170 -18.78 -29.00 -1.93
CA ARG A 170 -18.30 -30.12 -2.75
C ARG A 170 -19.40 -30.95 -3.37
N LYS A 171 -20.63 -30.82 -2.88
CA LYS A 171 -21.77 -31.61 -3.31
C LYS A 171 -22.96 -30.68 -3.54
N LYS A 172 -23.84 -31.11 -4.46
CA LYS A 172 -25.15 -30.51 -4.63
C LYS A 172 -26.01 -30.77 -3.39
N ALA A 173 -26.70 -29.73 -2.93
CA ALA A 173 -27.61 -29.79 -1.80
C ALA A 173 -28.88 -29.00 -2.11
N ASP A 174 -30.01 -29.65 -1.92
CA ASP A 174 -31.33 -29.04 -1.97
C ASP A 174 -31.77 -28.70 -0.55
N VAL A 175 -32.08 -27.45 -0.30
CA VAL A 175 -32.49 -26.97 1.02
C VAL A 175 -33.78 -26.18 0.92
N GLU A 176 -34.60 -26.32 1.96
CA GLU A 176 -35.84 -25.59 2.11
C GLU A 176 -35.87 -24.95 3.49
N TYR A 177 -36.14 -23.67 3.53
CA TYR A 177 -36.27 -22.95 4.79
C TYR A 177 -37.57 -22.15 4.83
N LYS A 178 -38.31 -22.32 5.93
CA LYS A 178 -39.56 -21.61 6.18
C LYS A 178 -39.44 -20.80 7.47
N TYR A 179 -39.39 -19.50 7.31
CA TYR A 179 -39.40 -18.57 8.44
C TYR A 179 -40.82 -18.11 8.72
N LYS A 180 -41.28 -18.34 9.94
CA LYS A 180 -42.57 -17.84 10.42
C LYS A 180 -42.40 -17.28 11.83
N LYS A 181 -42.61 -15.98 11.99
CA LYS A 181 -42.57 -15.35 13.30
C LYS A 181 -43.78 -14.42 13.47
N GLN A 182 -44.52 -14.64 14.54
CA GLN A 182 -45.67 -13.80 14.89
C GLN A 182 -45.62 -13.50 16.38
N SER A 183 -45.43 -12.21 16.71
CA SER A 183 -45.33 -11.72 18.09
C SER A 183 -46.29 -10.53 18.32
N GLY A 184 -47.55 -10.68 17.87
CA GLY A 184 -48.58 -9.63 17.89
C GLY A 184 -48.62 -8.82 16.59
N GLY A 185 -49.82 -8.43 16.13
CA GLY A 185 -50.00 -7.65 14.91
C GLY A 185 -49.66 -8.40 13.62
N HIS A 186 -48.94 -7.73 12.70
CA HIS A 186 -48.54 -8.34 11.44
C HIS A 186 -47.38 -9.31 11.65
N GLY A 187 -47.56 -10.58 11.27
CA GLY A 187 -46.50 -11.58 11.31
C GLY A 187 -45.51 -11.46 10.16
N GLN A 188 -44.33 -12.04 10.35
CA GLN A 188 -43.29 -12.20 9.30
C GLN A 188 -43.35 -13.60 8.75
N TYR A 189 -43.33 -13.72 7.43
CA TYR A 189 -43.33 -15.02 6.73
C TYR A 189 -42.40 -14.97 5.52
N GLY A 190 -41.54 -15.98 5.41
CA GLY A 190 -40.71 -16.20 4.24
C GLY A 190 -40.53 -17.71 4.03
N HIS A 191 -40.60 -18.17 2.80
CA HIS A 191 -40.42 -19.56 2.46
C HIS A 191 -39.64 -19.65 1.16
N VAL A 192 -38.45 -20.24 1.21
CA VAL A 192 -37.56 -20.38 0.09
C VAL A 192 -37.05 -21.79 -0.04
N LYS A 193 -37.02 -22.29 -1.28
CA LYS A 193 -36.36 -23.52 -1.67
C LYS A 193 -35.20 -23.18 -2.57
N MET A 194 -34.02 -23.65 -2.26
CA MET A 194 -32.80 -23.35 -3.01
C MET A 194 -31.98 -24.63 -3.23
N THR A 195 -31.33 -24.67 -4.37
CA THR A 195 -30.33 -25.68 -4.69
C THR A 195 -28.97 -25.01 -4.68
N PHE A 196 -28.03 -25.54 -3.94
CA PHE A 196 -26.64 -25.12 -3.93
C PHE A 196 -25.79 -26.17 -4.62
N GLU A 197 -24.98 -25.77 -5.59
CA GLU A 197 -24.07 -26.69 -6.29
C GLU A 197 -22.74 -26.00 -6.61
N PRO A 198 -21.62 -26.77 -6.73
CA PRO A 198 -20.34 -26.19 -7.13
C PRO A 198 -20.44 -25.57 -8.51
N SER A 199 -20.05 -24.30 -8.66
CA SER A 199 -20.02 -23.61 -9.97
C SER A 199 -18.89 -24.11 -10.88
N GLY A 200 -17.82 -24.70 -10.31
CA GLY A 200 -16.61 -25.05 -11.05
C GLY A 200 -15.71 -23.84 -11.39
N ASP A 201 -16.17 -22.64 -11.12
CA ASP A 201 -15.43 -21.40 -11.32
C ASP A 201 -14.90 -20.90 -9.95
N LEU A 202 -13.58 -20.72 -9.85
CA LEU A 202 -12.91 -20.21 -8.65
C LEU A 202 -12.72 -18.69 -8.67
N GLU A 203 -12.91 -18.06 -9.82
CA GLU A 203 -12.76 -16.61 -10.01
C GLU A 203 -14.02 -15.86 -9.57
N THR A 204 -15.19 -16.45 -9.81
CA THR A 204 -16.49 -15.85 -9.45
C THR A 204 -16.92 -16.38 -8.08
N PRO A 205 -17.14 -15.51 -7.08
CA PRO A 205 -17.49 -15.93 -5.71
C PRO A 205 -18.77 -16.78 -5.64
N TYR A 206 -19.78 -16.42 -6.40
CA TYR A 206 -21.02 -17.17 -6.55
C TYR A 206 -21.76 -16.74 -7.82
N VAL A 207 -22.65 -17.59 -8.30
CA VAL A 207 -23.60 -17.30 -9.38
C VAL A 207 -25.00 -17.54 -8.85
N PHE A 208 -25.87 -16.54 -8.95
CA PHE A 208 -27.26 -16.66 -8.55
C PHE A 208 -28.16 -16.85 -9.77
N GLU A 209 -28.90 -17.95 -9.80
CA GLU A 209 -29.88 -18.27 -10.85
C GLU A 209 -31.26 -18.42 -10.24
N GLN A 210 -32.25 -17.85 -10.91
CA GLN A 210 -33.63 -17.98 -10.51
C GLN A 210 -34.37 -18.97 -11.41
N CYS A 211 -35.00 -19.99 -10.81
CA CYS A 211 -35.80 -21.00 -11.49
C CYS A 211 -37.28 -20.96 -11.06
N VAL A 212 -37.76 -19.79 -10.61
CA VAL A 212 -39.14 -19.67 -10.10
C VAL A 212 -40.12 -19.67 -11.25
N VAL A 213 -41.07 -20.61 -11.22
CA VAL A 213 -42.17 -20.74 -12.20
C VAL A 213 -43.47 -20.28 -11.57
N GLY A 214 -44.34 -19.64 -12.37
CA GLY A 214 -45.69 -19.27 -11.94
C GLY A 214 -45.79 -18.13 -10.93
N GLY A 215 -44.69 -17.36 -10.72
CA GLY A 215 -44.72 -16.20 -9.82
C GLY A 215 -44.83 -16.52 -8.33
N ALA A 216 -44.45 -17.72 -7.92
CA ALA A 216 -44.51 -18.17 -6.52
C ALA A 216 -43.69 -17.26 -5.58
N VAL A 217 -42.63 -16.67 -6.07
CA VAL A 217 -41.86 -15.61 -5.38
C VAL A 217 -41.87 -14.36 -6.29
N PRO A 218 -42.39 -13.21 -5.85
CA PRO A 218 -42.37 -11.99 -6.64
C PRO A 218 -40.93 -11.53 -6.93
N LYS A 219 -40.67 -11.03 -8.13
CA LYS A 219 -39.32 -10.67 -8.62
C LYS A 219 -38.59 -9.65 -7.74
N ASN A 220 -39.33 -8.77 -7.07
CA ASN A 220 -38.76 -7.76 -6.18
C ASN A 220 -38.09 -8.35 -4.91
N PHE A 221 -38.31 -9.63 -4.61
CA PHE A 221 -37.65 -10.31 -3.47
C PHE A 221 -36.36 -11.06 -3.87
N PHE A 222 -36.07 -11.23 -5.17
CA PHE A 222 -34.87 -11.94 -5.60
C PHE A 222 -33.56 -11.32 -5.06
N PRO A 223 -33.37 -9.99 -5.12
CA PRO A 223 -32.16 -9.38 -4.54
C PRO A 223 -32.04 -9.52 -3.03
N ALA A 224 -33.13 -9.84 -2.33
CA ALA A 224 -33.12 -10.07 -0.88
C ALA A 224 -32.84 -11.54 -0.53
N VAL A 225 -33.00 -12.45 -1.49
CA VAL A 225 -32.67 -13.88 -1.36
C VAL A 225 -31.22 -14.13 -1.77
N GLU A 226 -30.72 -13.42 -2.78
CA GLU A 226 -29.32 -13.38 -3.19
C GLU A 226 -28.45 -12.76 -2.09
#